data_54621b5dbe89ba7cf100c4806d46a4c2
#
_entry.id   54621b5dbe89ba7cf100c4806d46a4c2
#
_cell.length_a   1.000
_cell.length_b   1.000
_cell.length_c   1.000
_cell.angle_alpha   90.00
_cell.angle_beta   90.00
_cell.angle_gamma   90.00
#
_symmetry.space_group_name_H-M   'P 1'
#
loop_
_entity.id
_entity.type
_entity.pdbx_description
1 polymer ?
#
loop_
_entity_poly.entity_id
_entity_poly.type
_entity_poly.pdbx_seq_one_letter_code
_entity_poly.pdbx_strand_id
1 'polypeptide(L)'
;MGGIRADSPTILLSSGNCAAFTLEAMLTHESPILVTGGAGFIGSHFVLDWFSTIGTPLVNLDKLTYAGNLRNLEPVADRTGYHFVRGDIQDRELVDRLLKEFEPRAIVHLAAESHVDRSLVGPEDFLQTNIHGTFVLLEAARAYLDKLDADDRAKFRFLHVSTDEVFGSLKPGSDPFEETFPFRPNSPYAASKAASDLLVRAWGKSYGFPAVVTNCSNNYGPLQFPEKLLPLVLDKAVHGQPLPIYGDGMQVRDWLYVGDHAAALRVALEKGVPGQTYNIGGWNEQANLDTVTMLCELLDEFLPDSPHRPHAQLMKFVTDRPGHDRRYAINATKAERELGWKPKETFASGLRKTVRWYLDNQAWVEEVTSGAYREWMETNYGKR
;
A
#
# COMPACT_ATOMS: atom_id res chain seq x y z
N MET A 1 9.01 -13.46 40.86
CA MET A 1 8.19 -14.32 40.01
C MET A 1 6.91 -13.56 39.66
N GLY A 2 6.88 -12.84 38.57
CA GLY A 2 5.73 -12.07 38.09
C GLY A 2 5.51 -12.49 36.63
N GLY A 3 4.49 -13.35 36.44
CA GLY A 3 4.13 -13.84 35.11
C GLY A 3 3.54 -12.72 34.27
N ILE A 4 4.12 -12.50 33.12
CA ILE A 4 3.58 -11.65 32.07
C ILE A 4 2.40 -12.42 31.47
N ARG A 5 1.19 -11.93 31.67
CA ARG A 5 0.01 -12.42 30.95
C ARG A 5 0.11 -11.94 29.51
N ALA A 6 0.10 -12.87 28.56
CA ALA A 6 -0.10 -12.56 27.16
C ALA A 6 -1.48 -11.92 26.98
N ASP A 7 -1.52 -10.68 26.53
CA ASP A 7 -2.78 -10.00 26.21
C ASP A 7 -3.42 -10.70 25.00
N SER A 8 -4.61 -11.23 25.22
CA SER A 8 -5.46 -11.76 24.14
C SER A 8 -5.81 -10.62 23.19
N PRO A 9 -5.87 -10.84 21.86
CA PRO A 9 -6.22 -9.80 20.90
C PRO A 9 -7.61 -9.24 21.24
N THR A 10 -7.65 -7.93 21.48
CA THR A 10 -8.91 -7.23 21.80
C THR A 10 -9.66 -7.00 20.49
N ILE A 11 -10.81 -7.68 20.34
CA ILE A 11 -11.78 -7.38 19.29
C ILE A 11 -12.56 -6.16 19.75
N LEU A 12 -12.31 -5.01 19.15
CA LEU A 12 -13.14 -3.82 19.33
C LEU A 12 -14.38 -3.98 18.45
N LEU A 13 -15.40 -4.62 18.99
CA LEU A 13 -16.72 -4.63 18.38
C LEU A 13 -17.41 -3.31 18.77
N SER A 14 -17.73 -2.46 17.79
CA SER A 14 -18.75 -1.44 18.00
C SER A 14 -20.07 -2.15 18.32
N SER A 15 -20.82 -1.65 19.29
CA SER A 15 -22.06 -2.25 19.82
C SER A 15 -23.23 -2.14 18.84
N GLY A 16 -23.10 -2.73 17.67
CA GLY A 16 -24.15 -2.87 16.66
C GLY A 16 -24.37 -4.37 16.38
N ASN A 17 -25.60 -4.82 16.57
CA ASN A 17 -26.12 -6.18 16.40
C ASN A 17 -25.27 -7.09 15.53
N CYS A 18 -24.58 -8.03 16.15
CA CYS A 18 -24.00 -9.18 15.49
C CYS A 18 -25.16 -10.11 15.08
N ALA A 19 -25.63 -9.98 13.82
CA ALA A 19 -26.51 -10.99 13.24
C ALA A 19 -25.66 -12.26 13.10
N ALA A 20 -26.02 -13.31 13.81
CA ALA A 20 -25.44 -14.63 13.64
C ALA A 20 -25.77 -15.10 12.21
N PHE A 21 -24.78 -15.07 11.32
CA PHE A 21 -24.90 -15.67 9.99
C PHE A 21 -24.94 -17.19 10.16
N THR A 22 -26.05 -17.79 9.75
CA THR A 22 -26.22 -19.25 9.68
C THR A 22 -25.42 -19.83 8.52
N LEU A 23 -24.87 -21.03 8.67
CA LEU A 23 -23.95 -21.76 7.77
C LEU A 23 -24.48 -22.08 6.34
N GLU A 24 -25.57 -21.47 5.92
CA GLU A 24 -26.21 -21.70 4.61
C GLU A 24 -26.26 -20.45 3.71
N ALA A 25 -25.59 -19.34 4.08
CA ALA A 25 -25.62 -18.14 3.28
C ALA A 25 -24.66 -18.27 2.10
N MET A 26 -25.18 -18.39 0.88
CA MET A 26 -24.42 -18.29 -0.37
C MET A 26 -23.69 -16.96 -0.45
N LEU A 27 -22.43 -16.94 -0.92
CA LEU A 27 -21.69 -15.71 -1.18
C LEU A 27 -22.44 -14.85 -2.19
N THR A 28 -22.80 -13.66 -1.78
CA THR A 28 -23.48 -12.66 -2.60
C THR A 28 -22.59 -11.45 -2.84
N HIS A 29 -23.03 -10.54 -3.71
CA HIS A 29 -22.35 -9.26 -3.87
C HIS A 29 -22.34 -8.43 -2.56
N GLU A 30 -23.28 -8.70 -1.66
CA GLU A 30 -23.40 -8.06 -0.34
C GLU A 30 -22.50 -8.69 0.73
N SER A 31 -21.93 -9.87 0.49
CA SER A 31 -21.01 -10.51 1.43
C SER A 31 -19.77 -9.65 1.65
N PRO A 32 -19.20 -9.64 2.87
CA PRO A 32 -18.06 -8.78 3.20
C PRO A 32 -16.82 -9.10 2.37
N ILE A 33 -15.89 -8.17 2.33
CA ILE A 33 -14.52 -8.41 1.89
C ILE A 33 -13.57 -8.34 3.09
N LEU A 34 -12.51 -9.13 3.07
CA LEU A 34 -11.41 -9.05 4.03
C LEU A 34 -10.27 -8.22 3.41
N VAL A 35 -9.91 -7.12 4.03
CA VAL A 35 -8.78 -6.28 3.65
C VAL A 35 -7.68 -6.44 4.67
N THR A 36 -6.47 -6.75 4.24
CA THR A 36 -5.29 -6.77 5.12
C THR A 36 -4.43 -5.55 4.88
N GLY A 37 -3.93 -4.91 5.94
CA GLY A 37 -3.14 -3.68 5.82
C GLY A 37 -4.00 -2.44 5.52
N GLY A 38 -5.29 -2.46 5.89
CA GLY A 38 -6.23 -1.38 5.58
C GLY A 38 -6.04 -0.10 6.39
N ALA A 39 -5.24 -0.10 7.46
CA ALA A 39 -4.87 1.11 8.21
C ALA A 39 -3.60 1.80 7.67
N GLY A 40 -2.90 1.19 6.72
CA GLY A 40 -1.76 1.77 6.01
C GLY A 40 -2.17 2.82 4.97
N PHE A 41 -1.18 3.42 4.29
CA PHE A 41 -1.38 4.47 3.31
C PHE A 41 -2.34 4.09 2.17
N ILE A 42 -1.97 3.09 1.35
CA ILE A 42 -2.81 2.65 0.21
C ILE A 42 -4.07 1.97 0.72
N GLY A 43 -3.94 1.16 1.79
CA GLY A 43 -5.07 0.43 2.37
C GLY A 43 -6.18 1.33 2.88
N SER A 44 -5.84 2.44 3.55
CA SER A 44 -6.85 3.39 4.04
C SER A 44 -7.60 4.07 2.88
N HIS A 45 -6.90 4.47 1.82
CA HIS A 45 -7.56 4.99 0.62
C HIS A 45 -8.48 3.97 -0.05
N PHE A 46 -8.06 2.69 -0.09
CA PHE A 46 -8.93 1.62 -0.60
C PHE A 46 -10.19 1.46 0.25
N VAL A 47 -10.07 1.43 1.58
CA VAL A 47 -11.21 1.31 2.50
C VAL A 47 -12.16 2.50 2.36
N LEU A 48 -11.62 3.73 2.26
CA LEU A 48 -12.42 4.94 2.06
C LEU A 48 -13.12 4.95 0.69
N ASP A 49 -12.42 4.59 -0.39
CA ASP A 49 -13.00 4.45 -1.73
C ASP A 49 -14.10 3.38 -1.76
N TRP A 50 -13.87 2.24 -1.09
CA TRP A 50 -14.84 1.16 -0.98
C TRP A 50 -16.17 1.62 -0.37
N PHE A 51 -16.11 2.26 0.79
CA PHE A 51 -17.31 2.75 1.46
C PHE A 51 -17.98 3.93 0.75
N SER A 52 -17.25 4.72 0.00
CA SER A 52 -17.82 5.82 -0.78
C SER A 52 -18.48 5.38 -2.08
N THR A 53 -18.06 4.24 -2.64
CA THR A 53 -18.45 3.79 -3.98
C THR A 53 -19.35 2.55 -3.96
N ILE A 54 -18.99 1.54 -3.17
CA ILE A 54 -19.69 0.24 -3.08
C ILE A 54 -20.55 0.18 -1.81
N GLY A 55 -19.94 0.41 -0.65
CA GLY A 55 -20.64 0.47 0.65
C GLY A 55 -20.96 -0.88 1.29
N THR A 56 -20.59 -2.01 0.68
CA THR A 56 -20.80 -3.35 1.29
C THR A 56 -19.85 -3.57 2.48
N PRO A 57 -20.16 -4.51 3.40
CA PRO A 57 -19.36 -4.75 4.58
C PRO A 57 -17.90 -5.07 4.26
N LEU A 58 -17.01 -4.66 5.18
CA LEU A 58 -15.56 -4.83 5.05
C LEU A 58 -14.94 -5.15 6.42
N VAL A 59 -14.13 -6.19 6.47
CA VAL A 59 -13.28 -6.53 7.63
C VAL A 59 -11.86 -6.07 7.35
N ASN A 60 -11.31 -5.21 8.19
CA ASN A 60 -9.96 -4.69 8.09
C ASN A 60 -9.06 -5.38 9.11
N LEU A 61 -8.18 -6.27 8.67
CA LEU A 61 -7.14 -6.90 9.48
C LEU A 61 -5.84 -6.11 9.35
N ASP A 62 -5.39 -5.47 10.44
CA ASP A 62 -4.14 -4.71 10.44
C ASP A 62 -3.37 -4.92 11.75
N LYS A 63 -2.07 -5.10 11.65
CA LYS A 63 -1.18 -5.29 12.81
C LYS A 63 -0.92 -3.99 13.56
N LEU A 64 -1.18 -2.83 12.91
CA LEU A 64 -0.83 -1.49 13.39
C LEU A 64 0.68 -1.39 13.71
N THR A 65 1.49 -1.64 12.71
CA THR A 65 2.92 -1.30 12.76
C THR A 65 3.09 0.23 12.68
N TYR A 66 4.31 0.71 12.61
CA TYR A 66 4.59 2.15 12.58
C TYR A 66 3.86 2.92 11.45
N ALA A 67 3.54 2.26 10.34
CA ALA A 67 2.86 2.88 9.19
C ALA A 67 1.33 2.70 9.19
N GLY A 68 0.78 1.89 10.12
CA GLY A 68 -0.65 1.69 10.30
C GLY A 68 -1.23 2.70 11.28
N ASN A 69 -2.21 3.52 10.84
CA ASN A 69 -2.84 4.53 11.68
C ASN A 69 -4.36 4.52 11.52
N LEU A 70 -5.08 4.22 12.61
CA LEU A 70 -6.56 4.19 12.60
C LEU A 70 -7.20 5.55 12.36
N ARG A 71 -6.51 6.67 12.62
CA ARG A 71 -7.01 8.01 12.27
C ARG A 71 -7.24 8.16 10.78
N ASN A 72 -6.52 7.44 9.95
CA ASN A 72 -6.75 7.42 8.50
C ASN A 72 -8.17 6.94 8.16
N LEU A 73 -8.81 6.21 9.06
CA LEU A 73 -10.10 5.55 8.88
C LEU A 73 -11.21 6.16 9.75
N GLU A 74 -10.95 7.26 10.48
CA GLU A 74 -11.98 7.98 11.24
C GLU A 74 -13.28 8.24 10.44
N PRO A 75 -13.23 8.60 9.13
CA PRO A 75 -14.45 8.84 8.35
C PRO A 75 -15.37 7.62 8.21
N VAL A 76 -14.86 6.42 8.44
CA VAL A 76 -15.61 5.16 8.32
C VAL A 76 -15.65 4.33 9.60
N ALA A 77 -15.04 4.81 10.68
CA ALA A 77 -14.90 4.05 11.93
C ALA A 77 -16.26 3.60 12.50
N ASP A 78 -17.28 4.46 12.43
CA ASP A 78 -18.64 4.19 12.93
C ASP A 78 -19.61 3.73 11.82
N ARG A 79 -19.12 3.44 10.62
CA ARG A 79 -19.97 2.97 9.53
C ARG A 79 -20.47 1.55 9.80
N THR A 80 -21.76 1.34 9.64
CA THR A 80 -22.35 -0.01 9.64
C THR A 80 -21.64 -0.88 8.58
N GLY A 81 -21.17 -2.06 9.00
CA GLY A 81 -20.45 -2.99 8.13
C GLY A 81 -18.93 -2.77 8.08
N TYR A 82 -18.36 -1.75 8.75
CA TYR A 82 -16.92 -1.66 8.97
C TYR A 82 -16.53 -2.42 10.23
N HIS A 83 -15.62 -3.39 10.11
CA HIS A 83 -15.09 -4.16 11.22
C HIS A 83 -13.56 -4.06 11.21
N PHE A 84 -13.01 -3.53 12.29
CA PHE A 84 -11.55 -3.50 12.48
C PHE A 84 -11.11 -4.65 13.41
N VAL A 85 -10.09 -5.37 12.96
CA VAL A 85 -9.43 -6.42 13.75
C VAL A 85 -7.93 -6.13 13.81
N ARG A 86 -7.41 -5.94 15.03
CA ARG A 86 -5.97 -5.84 15.23
C ARG A 86 -5.35 -7.23 15.23
N GLY A 87 -4.45 -7.52 14.28
CA GLY A 87 -3.78 -8.81 14.21
C GLY A 87 -2.79 -8.93 13.07
N ASP A 88 -1.97 -9.98 13.15
CA ASP A 88 -0.94 -10.28 12.17
C ASP A 88 -1.45 -11.29 11.14
N ILE A 89 -1.17 -11.06 9.86
CA ILE A 89 -1.48 -12.02 8.78
C ILE A 89 -0.72 -13.35 8.92
N GLN A 90 0.33 -13.39 9.74
CA GLN A 90 1.07 -14.60 10.06
C GLN A 90 0.35 -15.49 11.11
N ASP A 91 -0.63 -14.93 11.82
CA ASP A 91 -1.45 -15.68 12.79
C ASP A 91 -2.52 -16.49 12.04
N ARG A 92 -2.17 -17.74 11.75
CA ARG A 92 -3.04 -18.68 11.02
C ARG A 92 -4.38 -18.89 11.72
N GLU A 93 -4.40 -19.00 13.04
CA GLU A 93 -5.63 -19.25 13.80
C GLU A 93 -6.57 -18.04 13.74
N LEU A 94 -6.01 -16.82 13.81
CA LEU A 94 -6.76 -15.60 13.63
C LEU A 94 -7.37 -15.52 12.23
N VAL A 95 -6.55 -15.75 11.19
CA VAL A 95 -7.02 -15.70 9.81
C VAL A 95 -8.13 -16.73 9.55
N ASP A 96 -7.94 -17.98 9.98
CA ASP A 96 -8.95 -19.05 9.86
C ASP A 96 -10.26 -18.69 10.59
N ARG A 97 -10.18 -18.06 11.77
CA ARG A 97 -11.34 -17.57 12.52
C ARG A 97 -12.08 -16.47 11.76
N LEU A 98 -11.36 -15.47 11.21
CA LEU A 98 -11.96 -14.39 10.43
C LEU A 98 -12.67 -14.89 9.18
N LEU A 99 -12.05 -15.82 8.45
CA LEU A 99 -12.65 -16.42 7.25
C LEU A 99 -13.92 -17.20 7.59
N LYS A 100 -13.94 -17.89 8.75
CA LYS A 100 -15.12 -18.63 9.23
C LYS A 100 -16.23 -17.71 9.76
N GLU A 101 -15.86 -16.64 10.47
CA GLU A 101 -16.83 -15.74 11.13
C GLU A 101 -17.51 -14.81 10.12
N PHE A 102 -16.75 -14.26 9.19
CA PHE A 102 -17.23 -13.24 8.27
C PHE A 102 -17.58 -13.77 6.88
N GLU A 103 -17.18 -14.99 6.53
CA GLU A 103 -17.43 -15.62 5.22
C GLU A 103 -17.20 -14.66 4.04
N PRO A 104 -15.99 -14.07 3.91
CA PRO A 104 -15.76 -13.02 2.93
C PRO A 104 -15.79 -13.57 1.50
N ARG A 105 -16.42 -12.82 0.59
CA ARG A 105 -16.41 -13.11 -0.86
C ARG A 105 -15.09 -12.77 -1.53
N ALA A 106 -14.22 -12.03 -0.86
CA ALA A 106 -12.90 -11.69 -1.40
C ALA A 106 -11.90 -11.33 -0.30
N ILE A 107 -10.61 -11.48 -0.63
CA ILE A 107 -9.50 -10.96 0.17
C ILE A 107 -8.74 -9.93 -0.68
N VAL A 108 -8.50 -8.74 -0.13
CA VAL A 108 -7.61 -7.71 -0.70
C VAL A 108 -6.37 -7.63 0.17
N HIS A 109 -5.26 -8.14 -0.35
CA HIS A 109 -4.03 -8.29 0.41
C HIS A 109 -3.08 -7.11 0.14
N LEU A 110 -3.08 -6.14 1.07
CA LEU A 110 -2.23 -4.94 1.07
C LEU A 110 -1.19 -4.96 2.20
N ALA A 111 -1.35 -5.81 3.23
CA ALA A 111 -0.42 -5.90 4.34
C ALA A 111 0.98 -6.27 3.84
N ALA A 112 1.96 -5.41 4.08
CA ALA A 112 3.35 -5.61 3.70
C ALA A 112 4.28 -4.67 4.48
N GLU A 113 5.50 -5.11 4.73
CA GLU A 113 6.62 -4.20 4.98
C GLU A 113 7.07 -3.61 3.64
N SER A 114 7.23 -2.26 3.55
CA SER A 114 7.35 -1.58 2.25
C SER A 114 8.46 -0.52 2.15
N HIS A 115 9.25 -0.30 3.20
CA HIS A 115 10.30 0.72 3.18
C HIS A 115 11.65 0.13 2.76
N VAL A 116 12.14 0.50 1.57
CA VAL A 116 13.37 -0.06 0.98
C VAL A 116 14.56 0.09 1.91
N ASP A 117 14.80 1.29 2.48
CA ASP A 117 15.96 1.52 3.35
C ASP A 117 15.89 0.68 4.64
N ARG A 118 14.69 0.45 5.20
CA ARG A 118 14.51 -0.49 6.33
C ARG A 118 14.84 -1.92 5.91
N SER A 119 14.51 -2.33 4.69
CA SER A 119 14.84 -3.66 4.20
C SER A 119 16.34 -3.92 4.07
N LEU A 120 17.14 -2.86 3.87
CA LEU A 120 18.60 -2.96 3.84
C LEU A 120 19.21 -3.15 5.24
N VAL A 121 18.53 -2.67 6.29
CA VAL A 121 19.00 -2.75 7.69
C VAL A 121 18.47 -4.00 8.39
N GLY A 122 17.18 -4.33 8.19
CA GLY A 122 16.49 -5.45 8.82
C GLY A 122 15.63 -6.23 7.81
N PRO A 123 16.21 -7.06 6.94
CA PRO A 123 15.45 -7.75 5.89
C PRO A 123 14.51 -8.84 6.42
N GLU A 124 14.71 -9.32 7.64
CA GLU A 124 13.95 -10.43 8.22
C GLU A 124 12.46 -10.12 8.31
N ASP A 125 12.09 -8.93 8.78
CA ASP A 125 10.68 -8.52 8.89
C ASP A 125 9.97 -8.55 7.53
N PHE A 126 10.69 -8.24 6.44
CA PHE A 126 10.18 -8.30 5.07
C PHE A 126 9.94 -9.75 4.62
N LEU A 127 10.84 -10.67 4.97
CA LEU A 127 10.66 -12.09 4.66
C LEU A 127 9.47 -12.67 5.44
N GLN A 128 9.37 -12.35 6.72
CA GLN A 128 8.30 -12.83 7.59
C GLN A 128 6.94 -12.28 7.13
N THR A 129 6.82 -10.97 6.94
CA THR A 129 5.54 -10.35 6.58
C THR A 129 5.17 -10.63 5.12
N ASN A 130 6.07 -10.31 4.17
CA ASN A 130 5.71 -10.32 2.77
C ASN A 130 5.67 -11.73 2.17
N ILE A 131 6.53 -12.65 2.63
CA ILE A 131 6.58 -14.02 2.10
C ILE A 131 5.77 -14.96 2.99
N HIS A 132 6.15 -15.10 4.26
CA HIS A 132 5.49 -16.05 5.14
C HIS A 132 4.04 -15.64 5.44
N GLY A 133 3.77 -14.35 5.70
CA GLY A 133 2.41 -13.84 5.88
C GLY A 133 1.52 -14.07 4.67
N THR A 134 2.04 -13.84 3.45
CA THR A 134 1.32 -14.17 2.20
C THR A 134 1.04 -15.66 2.08
N PHE A 135 2.01 -16.51 2.41
CA PHE A 135 1.83 -17.97 2.43
C PHE A 135 0.72 -18.38 3.40
N VAL A 136 0.70 -17.83 4.61
CA VAL A 136 -0.35 -18.14 5.61
C VAL A 136 -1.74 -17.75 5.09
N LEU A 137 -1.88 -16.55 4.50
CA LEU A 137 -3.14 -16.12 3.90
C LEU A 137 -3.59 -17.01 2.74
N LEU A 138 -2.67 -17.41 1.86
CA LEU A 138 -2.97 -18.30 0.74
C LEU A 138 -3.47 -19.67 1.21
N GLU A 139 -2.82 -20.26 2.21
CA GLU A 139 -3.22 -21.56 2.76
C GLU A 139 -4.54 -21.49 3.54
N ALA A 140 -4.76 -20.41 4.30
CA ALA A 140 -6.02 -20.20 4.99
C ALA A 140 -7.18 -20.00 3.99
N ALA A 141 -6.98 -19.15 2.98
CA ALA A 141 -7.98 -18.90 1.95
C ALA A 141 -8.26 -20.17 1.10
N ARG A 142 -7.24 -20.97 0.79
CA ARG A 142 -7.41 -22.24 0.10
C ARG A 142 -8.27 -23.21 0.91
N ALA A 143 -7.96 -23.37 2.21
CA ALA A 143 -8.75 -24.23 3.10
C ALA A 143 -10.19 -23.73 3.31
N TYR A 144 -10.41 -22.42 3.22
CA TYR A 144 -11.73 -21.81 3.22
C TYR A 144 -12.48 -22.13 1.93
N LEU A 145 -11.85 -21.93 0.76
CA LEU A 145 -12.42 -22.22 -0.55
C LEU A 145 -12.80 -23.69 -0.74
N ASP A 146 -12.06 -24.62 -0.14
CA ASP A 146 -12.34 -26.06 -0.22
C ASP A 146 -13.64 -26.45 0.51
N LYS A 147 -14.21 -25.56 1.34
CA LYS A 147 -15.49 -25.74 2.04
C LYS A 147 -16.66 -25.07 1.33
N LEU A 148 -16.40 -24.19 0.39
CA LEU A 148 -17.43 -23.52 -0.40
C LEU A 148 -17.94 -24.45 -1.52
N ASP A 149 -19.20 -24.26 -1.90
CA ASP A 149 -19.71 -24.87 -3.11
C ASP A 149 -19.05 -24.30 -4.38
N ALA A 150 -19.37 -24.91 -5.53
CA ALA A 150 -18.74 -24.53 -6.80
C ALA A 150 -19.10 -23.10 -7.23
N ASP A 151 -20.32 -22.63 -6.95
CA ASP A 151 -20.81 -21.32 -7.35
C ASP A 151 -20.17 -20.22 -6.51
N ASP A 152 -20.06 -20.42 -5.21
CA ASP A 152 -19.43 -19.46 -4.29
C ASP A 152 -17.91 -19.43 -4.48
N ARG A 153 -17.29 -20.59 -4.71
CA ARG A 153 -15.87 -20.67 -5.08
C ARG A 153 -15.57 -19.88 -6.37
N ALA A 154 -16.45 -19.94 -7.36
CA ALA A 154 -16.31 -19.21 -8.62
C ALA A 154 -16.42 -17.67 -8.44
N LYS A 155 -17.18 -17.21 -7.45
CA LYS A 155 -17.34 -15.78 -7.12
C LYS A 155 -16.18 -15.21 -6.30
N PHE A 156 -15.49 -16.05 -5.51
CA PHE A 156 -14.40 -15.60 -4.64
C PHE A 156 -13.23 -15.00 -5.43
N ARG A 157 -12.59 -13.98 -4.87
CA ARG A 157 -11.38 -13.35 -5.43
C ARG A 157 -10.33 -13.11 -4.35
N PHE A 158 -9.07 -13.35 -4.72
CA PHE A 158 -7.91 -12.94 -3.93
C PHE A 158 -7.13 -11.89 -4.74
N LEU A 159 -7.18 -10.62 -4.33
CA LEU A 159 -6.42 -9.55 -4.95
C LEU A 159 -5.12 -9.35 -4.20
N HIS A 160 -4.00 -9.65 -4.84
CA HIS A 160 -2.66 -9.42 -4.30
C HIS A 160 -2.08 -8.11 -4.84
N VAL A 161 -1.75 -7.19 -3.93
CA VAL A 161 -1.20 -5.88 -4.28
C VAL A 161 0.32 -5.91 -4.17
N SER A 162 1.01 -5.69 -5.30
CA SER A 162 2.46 -5.71 -5.42
C SER A 162 2.99 -4.39 -6.02
N THR A 163 4.22 -4.37 -6.46
CA THR A 163 4.97 -3.19 -6.88
C THR A 163 5.70 -3.45 -8.19
N ASP A 164 5.99 -2.42 -8.96
CA ASP A 164 6.85 -2.45 -10.15
C ASP A 164 8.33 -2.70 -9.82
N GLU A 165 8.74 -2.48 -8.58
CA GLU A 165 10.11 -2.75 -8.13
C GLU A 165 10.53 -4.22 -8.29
N VAL A 166 9.57 -5.15 -8.40
CA VAL A 166 9.84 -6.57 -8.69
C VAL A 166 10.52 -6.78 -10.04
N PHE A 167 10.32 -5.87 -10.99
CA PHE A 167 10.92 -5.94 -12.33
C PHE A 167 12.37 -5.44 -12.37
N GLY A 168 12.83 -4.73 -11.34
CA GLY A 168 14.17 -4.15 -11.28
C GLY A 168 14.28 -2.79 -11.96
N SER A 169 15.49 -2.44 -12.44
CA SER A 169 15.78 -1.12 -12.98
C SER A 169 15.77 -1.10 -14.51
N LEU A 170 15.07 -0.13 -15.10
CA LEU A 170 15.15 0.17 -16.54
C LEU A 170 16.37 1.02 -16.87
N LYS A 171 16.96 0.76 -18.02
CA LYS A 171 17.94 1.67 -18.61
C LYS A 171 17.21 2.91 -19.20
N PRO A 172 17.88 4.06 -19.27
CA PRO A 172 17.33 5.22 -19.97
C PRO A 172 16.93 4.84 -21.41
N GLY A 173 15.73 5.26 -21.83
CA GLY A 173 15.22 5.00 -23.18
C GLY A 173 14.67 3.58 -23.43
N SER A 174 14.68 2.68 -22.43
CA SER A 174 14.00 1.39 -22.55
C SER A 174 12.48 1.56 -22.48
N ASP A 175 11.74 0.64 -23.12
CA ASP A 175 10.29 0.58 -22.98
C ASP A 175 9.88 0.32 -21.51
N PRO A 176 8.71 0.82 -21.07
CA PRO A 176 8.16 0.53 -19.74
C PRO A 176 7.92 -0.97 -19.55
N PHE A 177 7.97 -1.42 -18.28
CA PHE A 177 7.71 -2.83 -17.94
C PHE A 177 6.28 -3.25 -18.29
N GLU A 178 6.16 -4.37 -18.96
CA GLU A 178 4.90 -5.09 -19.16
C GLU A 178 4.76 -6.21 -18.13
N GLU A 179 3.55 -6.74 -17.94
CA GLU A 179 3.25 -7.80 -16.96
C GLU A 179 4.01 -9.12 -17.23
N THR A 180 4.53 -9.30 -18.44
CA THR A 180 5.34 -10.46 -18.83
C THR A 180 6.83 -10.28 -18.60
N PHE A 181 7.26 -9.11 -18.17
CA PHE A 181 8.69 -8.85 -17.92
C PHE A 181 9.22 -9.74 -16.78
N PRO A 182 10.43 -10.29 -16.90
CA PRO A 182 10.99 -11.15 -15.85
C PRO A 182 11.33 -10.34 -14.61
N PHE A 183 11.07 -10.90 -13.42
CA PHE A 183 11.43 -10.31 -12.14
C PHE A 183 12.94 -10.25 -11.97
N ARG A 184 13.48 -9.08 -11.61
CA ARG A 184 14.91 -8.80 -11.38
C ARG A 184 15.09 -7.81 -10.21
N PRO A 185 14.53 -8.10 -9.03
CA PRO A 185 14.54 -7.17 -7.91
C PRO A 185 15.96 -6.86 -7.41
N ASN A 186 16.21 -5.59 -7.04
CA ASN A 186 17.52 -5.12 -6.59
C ASN A 186 17.58 -4.76 -5.10
N SER A 187 16.50 -4.92 -4.35
CA SER A 187 16.45 -4.69 -2.91
C SER A 187 15.80 -5.87 -2.18
N PRO A 188 16.08 -6.08 -0.87
CA PRO A 188 15.39 -7.11 -0.07
C PRO A 188 13.86 -6.94 -0.08
N TYR A 189 13.36 -5.69 -0.02
CA TYR A 189 11.93 -5.40 -0.18
C TYR A 189 11.40 -5.91 -1.52
N ALA A 190 11.98 -5.48 -2.62
CA ALA A 190 11.53 -5.88 -3.96
C ALA A 190 11.64 -7.41 -4.16
N ALA A 191 12.69 -8.04 -3.62
CA ALA A 191 12.85 -9.49 -3.65
C ALA A 191 11.75 -10.21 -2.85
N SER A 192 11.36 -9.70 -1.67
CA SER A 192 10.29 -10.27 -0.87
C SER A 192 8.92 -10.15 -1.57
N LYS A 193 8.66 -9.02 -2.26
CA LYS A 193 7.45 -8.83 -3.06
C LYS A 193 7.43 -9.73 -4.29
N ALA A 194 8.55 -9.87 -5.00
CA ALA A 194 8.66 -10.81 -6.12
C ALA A 194 8.41 -12.27 -5.68
N ALA A 195 8.92 -12.66 -4.50
CA ALA A 195 8.67 -13.98 -3.93
C ALA A 195 7.18 -14.20 -3.62
N SER A 196 6.50 -13.21 -3.01
CA SER A 196 5.05 -13.31 -2.75
C SER A 196 4.24 -13.36 -4.04
N ASP A 197 4.58 -12.59 -5.08
CA ASP A 197 3.94 -12.66 -6.40
C ASP A 197 4.07 -14.06 -7.02
N LEU A 198 5.25 -14.68 -6.90
CA LEU A 198 5.50 -16.03 -7.39
C LEU A 198 4.72 -17.08 -6.61
N LEU A 199 4.56 -16.93 -5.29
CA LEU A 199 3.70 -17.80 -4.48
C LEU A 199 2.24 -17.70 -4.95
N VAL A 200 1.69 -16.50 -5.07
CA VAL A 200 0.31 -16.28 -5.54
C VAL A 200 0.08 -16.91 -6.91
N ARG A 201 1.01 -16.72 -7.84
CA ARG A 201 0.96 -17.35 -9.18
C ARG A 201 1.03 -18.87 -9.11
N ALA A 202 1.87 -19.42 -8.23
CA ALA A 202 2.00 -20.87 -8.04
C ALA A 202 0.69 -21.48 -7.52
N TRP A 203 0.03 -20.83 -6.53
CA TRP A 203 -1.28 -21.25 -6.03
C TRP A 203 -2.35 -21.24 -7.15
N GLY A 204 -2.36 -20.18 -7.97
CA GLY A 204 -3.22 -20.13 -9.15
C GLY A 204 -3.02 -21.29 -10.09
N LYS A 205 -1.76 -21.62 -10.42
CA LYS A 205 -1.44 -22.72 -11.37
C LYS A 205 -1.65 -24.12 -10.79
N SER A 206 -1.24 -24.31 -9.51
CA SER A 206 -1.26 -25.65 -8.90
C SER A 206 -2.61 -26.05 -8.33
N TYR A 207 -3.39 -25.08 -7.84
CA TYR A 207 -4.64 -25.35 -7.12
C TYR A 207 -5.88 -24.69 -7.74
N GLY A 208 -5.73 -23.99 -8.88
CA GLY A 208 -6.83 -23.22 -9.46
C GLY A 208 -7.31 -22.08 -8.55
N PHE A 209 -6.40 -21.55 -7.70
CA PHE A 209 -6.72 -20.51 -6.73
C PHE A 209 -7.05 -19.19 -7.45
N PRO A 210 -8.20 -18.54 -7.15
CA PRO A 210 -8.74 -17.43 -7.95
C PRO A 210 -8.08 -16.10 -7.60
N ALA A 211 -6.76 -16.00 -7.80
CA ALA A 211 -5.98 -14.81 -7.52
C ALA A 211 -5.85 -13.87 -8.72
N VAL A 212 -5.86 -12.58 -8.45
CA VAL A 212 -5.46 -11.48 -9.35
C VAL A 212 -4.29 -10.76 -8.71
N VAL A 213 -3.27 -10.44 -9.48
CA VAL A 213 -2.08 -9.69 -9.01
C VAL A 213 -2.07 -8.30 -9.65
N THR A 214 -1.73 -7.28 -8.87
CA THR A 214 -1.47 -5.94 -9.41
C THR A 214 -0.06 -5.50 -9.05
N ASN A 215 0.69 -4.95 -10.03
CA ASN A 215 1.97 -4.31 -9.80
C ASN A 215 1.80 -2.81 -10.03
N CYS A 216 1.96 -1.99 -8.98
CA CYS A 216 1.75 -0.55 -9.08
C CYS A 216 3.06 0.21 -9.17
N SER A 217 3.04 1.36 -9.84
CA SER A 217 4.10 2.36 -9.80
C SER A 217 4.14 3.13 -8.48
N ASN A 218 5.05 4.10 -8.32
CA ASN A 218 5.26 4.82 -7.08
C ASN A 218 4.03 5.63 -6.65
N ASN A 219 3.44 5.25 -5.53
CA ASN A 219 2.26 5.92 -4.99
C ASN A 219 2.63 7.19 -4.22
N TYR A 220 1.77 8.21 -4.34
CA TYR A 220 1.85 9.45 -3.57
C TYR A 220 0.45 10.00 -3.28
N GLY A 221 0.32 10.81 -2.23
CA GLY A 221 -0.97 11.42 -1.88
C GLY A 221 -1.11 11.69 -0.39
N PRO A 222 -2.29 12.11 0.05
CA PRO A 222 -2.67 12.25 1.45
C PRO A 222 -2.42 10.97 2.25
N LEU A 223 -2.19 11.09 3.56
CA LEU A 223 -2.00 9.96 4.50
C LEU A 223 -0.73 9.11 4.25
N GLN A 224 0.16 9.51 3.35
CA GLN A 224 1.44 8.81 3.16
C GLN A 224 2.40 9.14 4.32
N PHE A 225 2.95 8.08 4.94
CA PHE A 225 3.85 8.25 6.08
C PHE A 225 5.12 9.05 5.71
N PRO A 226 5.58 10.01 6.57
CA PRO A 226 6.66 10.96 6.24
C PRO A 226 8.08 10.36 6.19
N GLU A 227 8.23 9.11 5.77
CA GLU A 227 9.50 8.47 5.46
C GLU A 227 9.77 8.39 3.94
N LYS A 228 8.73 8.59 3.13
CA LYS A 228 8.83 8.56 1.66
C LYS A 228 9.17 9.95 1.11
N LEU A 229 9.73 9.99 -0.11
CA LEU A 229 10.31 11.20 -0.70
C LEU A 229 9.41 12.44 -0.56
N LEU A 230 8.17 12.38 -1.05
CA LEU A 230 7.31 13.57 -1.10
C LEU A 230 6.90 14.06 0.29
N PRO A 231 6.33 13.24 1.20
CA PRO A 231 5.95 13.74 2.51
C PRO A 231 7.15 14.10 3.39
N LEU A 232 8.31 13.44 3.24
CA LEU A 232 9.53 13.79 3.94
C LEU A 232 10.05 15.18 3.51
N VAL A 233 10.06 15.44 2.19
CA VAL A 233 10.49 16.74 1.66
C VAL A 233 9.52 17.84 2.07
N LEU A 234 8.21 17.57 2.06
CA LEU A 234 7.18 18.51 2.54
C LEU A 234 7.41 18.90 4.00
N ASP A 235 7.53 17.91 4.88
CA ASP A 235 7.75 18.15 6.31
C ASP A 235 9.03 18.98 6.55
N LYS A 236 10.14 18.57 5.93
CA LYS A 236 11.41 19.28 6.04
C LYS A 236 11.36 20.70 5.49
N ALA A 237 10.72 20.91 4.34
CA ALA A 237 10.64 22.23 3.71
C ALA A 237 9.84 23.23 4.55
N VAL A 238 8.71 22.81 5.11
CA VAL A 238 7.88 23.64 6.01
C VAL A 238 8.66 24.08 7.24
N HIS A 239 9.56 23.23 7.75
CA HIS A 239 10.40 23.51 8.92
C HIS A 239 11.76 24.13 8.57
N GLY A 240 12.03 24.49 7.31
CA GLY A 240 13.30 25.10 6.88
C GLY A 240 14.51 24.16 6.99
N GLN A 241 14.28 22.85 7.00
CA GLN A 241 15.32 21.84 7.10
C GLN A 241 15.90 21.46 5.72
N PRO A 242 17.15 20.96 5.65
CA PRO A 242 17.75 20.53 4.40
C PRO A 242 16.92 19.41 3.72
N LEU A 243 16.71 19.56 2.40
CA LEU A 243 16.00 18.60 1.56
C LEU A 243 17.01 17.66 0.89
N PRO A 244 17.13 16.39 1.30
CA PRO A 244 18.15 15.49 0.77
C PRO A 244 17.82 15.05 -0.66
N ILE A 245 18.73 15.32 -1.59
CA ILE A 245 18.71 14.83 -2.97
C ILE A 245 19.77 13.74 -3.10
N TYR A 246 19.34 12.49 -3.30
CA TYR A 246 20.23 11.35 -3.41
C TYR A 246 20.98 11.35 -4.75
N GLY A 247 22.30 11.17 -4.70
CA GLY A 247 23.16 11.11 -5.87
C GLY A 247 23.07 12.37 -6.73
N ASP A 248 22.74 12.24 -8.00
CA ASP A 248 22.51 13.33 -8.97
C ASP A 248 21.04 13.81 -9.05
N GLY A 249 20.12 13.15 -8.32
CA GLY A 249 18.70 13.45 -8.36
C GLY A 249 17.98 13.00 -9.63
N MET A 250 18.67 12.32 -10.55
CA MET A 250 18.14 11.96 -11.87
C MET A 250 17.51 10.57 -11.91
N GLN A 251 17.24 9.97 -10.76
CA GLN A 251 16.44 8.74 -10.69
C GLN A 251 15.00 9.06 -11.08
N VAL A 252 14.46 8.32 -12.06
CA VAL A 252 13.12 8.53 -12.61
C VAL A 252 12.12 7.59 -11.96
N ARG A 253 10.95 8.13 -11.59
CA ARG A 253 9.82 7.37 -11.03
C ARG A 253 8.55 7.69 -11.79
N ASP A 254 7.74 6.66 -12.07
CA ASP A 254 6.37 6.85 -12.51
C ASP A 254 5.48 7.06 -11.27
N TRP A 255 4.79 8.18 -11.21
CA TRP A 255 4.02 8.61 -10.05
C TRP A 255 2.54 8.35 -10.23
N LEU A 256 1.95 7.58 -9.33
CA LEU A 256 0.53 7.22 -9.30
C LEU A 256 -0.16 7.86 -8.07
N TYR A 257 -1.14 8.71 -8.31
CA TYR A 257 -1.94 9.28 -7.23
C TYR A 257 -2.71 8.18 -6.49
N VAL A 258 -2.65 8.18 -5.16
CA VAL A 258 -3.17 7.08 -4.33
C VAL A 258 -4.69 6.87 -4.48
N GLY A 259 -5.46 7.94 -4.71
CA GLY A 259 -6.90 7.83 -4.98
C GLY A 259 -7.19 7.10 -6.29
N ASP A 260 -6.38 7.31 -7.32
CA ASP A 260 -6.49 6.57 -8.59
C ASP A 260 -6.08 5.11 -8.41
N HIS A 261 -5.06 4.84 -7.60
CA HIS A 261 -4.68 3.46 -7.26
C HIS A 261 -5.79 2.74 -6.48
N ALA A 262 -6.38 3.36 -5.48
CA ALA A 262 -7.51 2.77 -4.74
C ALA A 262 -8.67 2.39 -5.67
N ALA A 263 -9.03 3.28 -6.60
CA ALA A 263 -10.03 3.00 -7.63
C ALA A 263 -9.61 1.85 -8.56
N ALA A 264 -8.31 1.76 -8.93
CA ALA A 264 -7.79 0.65 -9.73
C ALA A 264 -7.93 -0.70 -9.00
N LEU A 265 -7.56 -0.76 -7.72
CA LEU A 265 -7.67 -1.96 -6.90
C LEU A 265 -9.12 -2.43 -6.80
N ARG A 266 -10.07 -1.52 -6.58
CA ARG A 266 -11.50 -1.85 -6.57
C ARG A 266 -11.95 -2.43 -7.90
N VAL A 267 -11.58 -1.80 -9.02
CA VAL A 267 -11.95 -2.30 -10.36
C VAL A 267 -11.25 -3.64 -10.67
N ALA A 268 -9.99 -3.83 -10.24
CA ALA A 268 -9.28 -5.09 -10.39
C ALA A 268 -9.91 -6.22 -9.57
N LEU A 269 -10.45 -5.92 -8.39
CA LEU A 269 -11.19 -6.88 -7.58
C LEU A 269 -12.49 -7.30 -8.26
N GLU A 270 -13.22 -6.37 -8.88
CA GLU A 270 -14.53 -6.61 -9.51
C GLU A 270 -14.42 -7.26 -10.89
N LYS A 271 -13.44 -6.84 -11.70
CA LYS A 271 -13.33 -7.21 -13.13
C LYS A 271 -12.09 -8.04 -13.46
N GLY A 272 -11.12 -8.09 -12.56
CA GLY A 272 -9.87 -8.81 -12.80
C GLY A 272 -10.10 -10.30 -13.06
N VAL A 273 -9.43 -10.81 -14.08
CA VAL A 273 -9.53 -12.22 -14.46
C VAL A 273 -8.59 -13.06 -13.58
N PRO A 274 -9.08 -14.09 -12.89
CA PRO A 274 -8.23 -14.98 -12.09
C PRO A 274 -7.02 -15.51 -12.87
N GLY A 275 -5.86 -15.49 -12.22
CA GLY A 275 -4.59 -15.91 -12.82
C GLY A 275 -3.90 -14.83 -13.66
N GLN A 276 -4.51 -13.65 -13.81
CA GLN A 276 -3.92 -12.52 -14.51
C GLN A 276 -3.19 -11.57 -13.57
N THR A 277 -2.20 -10.88 -14.13
CA THR A 277 -1.50 -9.75 -13.52
C THR A 277 -1.86 -8.48 -14.30
N TYR A 278 -2.00 -7.36 -13.59
CA TYR A 278 -2.26 -6.05 -14.17
C TYR A 278 -1.28 -5.03 -13.62
N ASN A 279 -0.58 -4.34 -14.50
CA ASN A 279 0.21 -3.17 -14.16
C ASN A 279 -0.71 -1.96 -13.93
N ILE A 280 -0.50 -1.23 -12.84
CA ILE A 280 -1.27 -0.04 -12.46
C ILE A 280 -0.30 1.14 -12.37
N GLY A 281 -0.18 1.93 -13.43
CA GLY A 281 0.77 3.03 -13.57
C GLY A 281 0.11 4.40 -13.69
N GLY A 282 0.85 5.43 -13.32
CA GLY A 282 0.39 6.81 -13.39
C GLY A 282 0.61 7.48 -14.74
N TRP A 283 1.47 6.91 -15.60
CA TRP A 283 1.96 7.54 -16.84
C TRP A 283 2.65 8.91 -16.59
N ASN A 284 3.23 9.08 -15.40
CA ASN A 284 3.80 10.33 -14.91
C ASN A 284 5.28 10.13 -14.52
N GLU A 285 6.14 9.85 -15.49
CA GLU A 285 7.57 9.73 -15.24
C GLU A 285 8.19 11.10 -14.91
N GLN A 286 8.82 11.21 -13.73
CA GLN A 286 9.51 12.42 -13.28
C GLN A 286 10.86 12.05 -12.67
N ALA A 287 11.90 12.87 -12.91
CA ALA A 287 13.13 12.77 -12.14
C ALA A 287 12.89 13.24 -10.68
N ASN A 288 13.60 12.67 -9.72
CA ASN A 288 13.45 13.06 -8.31
C ASN A 288 13.75 14.56 -8.10
N LEU A 289 14.76 15.11 -8.79
CA LEU A 289 15.09 16.52 -8.71
C LEU A 289 13.95 17.41 -9.22
N ASP A 290 13.34 17.07 -10.35
CA ASP A 290 12.20 17.80 -10.90
C ASP A 290 10.99 17.70 -9.97
N THR A 291 10.74 16.51 -9.41
CA THR A 291 9.69 16.26 -8.40
C THR A 291 9.84 17.17 -7.19
N VAL A 292 11.05 17.26 -6.61
CA VAL A 292 11.31 18.12 -5.45
C VAL A 292 11.23 19.61 -5.82
N THR A 293 11.68 19.99 -7.02
CA THR A 293 11.57 21.37 -7.52
C THR A 293 10.10 21.80 -7.62
N MET A 294 9.26 21.01 -8.28
CA MET A 294 7.80 21.29 -8.38
C MET A 294 7.14 21.40 -7.00
N LEU A 295 7.57 20.56 -6.06
CA LEU A 295 7.05 20.60 -4.69
C LEU A 295 7.44 21.90 -4.00
N CYS A 296 8.71 22.37 -4.13
CA CYS A 296 9.17 23.64 -3.59
C CYS A 296 8.41 24.84 -4.21
N GLU A 297 8.16 24.83 -5.52
CA GLU A 297 7.36 25.84 -6.20
C GLU A 297 5.93 25.92 -5.67
N LEU A 298 5.29 24.78 -5.42
CA LEU A 298 3.95 24.74 -4.80
C LEU A 298 3.97 25.25 -3.36
N LEU A 299 5.00 24.94 -2.58
CA LEU A 299 5.16 25.50 -1.22
C LEU A 299 5.35 27.01 -1.26
N ASP A 300 6.15 27.54 -2.20
CA ASP A 300 6.31 28.96 -2.38
C ASP A 300 5.00 29.67 -2.77
N GLU A 301 4.13 29.00 -3.53
CA GLU A 301 2.80 29.51 -3.86
C GLU A 301 1.86 29.49 -2.63
N PHE A 302 1.82 28.37 -1.89
CA PHE A 302 0.86 28.18 -0.80
C PHE A 302 1.27 28.87 0.51
N LEU A 303 2.56 29.15 0.68
CA LEU A 303 3.14 29.78 1.86
C LEU A 303 3.90 31.06 1.46
N PRO A 304 3.21 32.10 0.95
CA PRO A 304 3.85 33.32 0.43
C PRO A 304 4.69 34.06 1.47
N ASP A 305 4.34 33.92 2.74
CA ASP A 305 5.02 34.58 3.88
C ASP A 305 6.04 33.68 4.58
N SER A 306 6.34 32.50 4.04
CA SER A 306 7.35 31.60 4.64
C SER A 306 8.74 32.25 4.66
N PRO A 307 9.46 32.23 5.80
CA PRO A 307 10.82 32.74 5.89
C PRO A 307 11.82 31.85 5.14
N HIS A 308 11.39 30.68 4.67
CA HIS A 308 12.25 29.68 4.00
C HIS A 308 12.21 29.78 2.48
N ARG A 309 11.50 30.77 1.93
CA ARG A 309 11.45 31.01 0.47
C ARG A 309 12.75 31.60 -0.08
N PRO A 310 13.09 31.16 -1.34
CA PRO A 310 12.50 30.08 -2.09
C PRO A 310 12.88 28.72 -1.48
N HIS A 311 11.90 27.82 -1.26
CA HIS A 311 12.15 26.55 -0.60
C HIS A 311 13.17 25.67 -1.36
N ALA A 312 13.35 25.88 -2.65
CA ALA A 312 14.38 25.20 -3.46
C ALA A 312 15.82 25.41 -2.95
N GLN A 313 16.10 26.52 -2.24
CA GLN A 313 17.43 26.76 -1.63
C GLN A 313 17.80 25.76 -0.53
N LEU A 314 16.82 25.05 0.01
CA LEU A 314 17.02 24.03 1.05
C LEU A 314 17.53 22.69 0.48
N MET A 315 17.52 22.51 -0.85
CA MET A 315 18.00 21.28 -1.47
C MET A 315 19.48 21.04 -1.20
N LYS A 316 19.83 19.83 -0.78
CA LYS A 316 21.21 19.38 -0.58
C LYS A 316 21.45 18.02 -1.20
N PHE A 317 22.45 17.93 -2.07
CA PHE A 317 22.88 16.66 -2.61
C PHE A 317 23.61 15.83 -1.54
N VAL A 318 23.21 14.58 -1.40
CA VAL A 318 23.78 13.62 -0.46
C VAL A 318 24.26 12.36 -1.19
N THR A 319 25.08 11.54 -0.50
CA THR A 319 25.54 10.27 -1.06
C THR A 319 24.37 9.39 -1.44
N ASP A 320 24.43 8.77 -2.64
CA ASP A 320 23.39 7.87 -3.10
C ASP A 320 23.33 6.57 -2.26
N ARG A 321 22.18 5.93 -2.21
CA ARG A 321 22.00 4.67 -1.49
C ARG A 321 22.43 3.46 -2.34
N PRO A 322 22.93 2.38 -1.72
CA PRO A 322 23.21 1.13 -2.43
C PRO A 322 21.96 0.58 -3.12
N GLY A 323 22.12 0.08 -4.36
CA GLY A 323 21.02 -0.54 -5.10
C GLY A 323 19.91 0.44 -5.53
N HIS A 324 20.22 1.74 -5.65
CA HIS A 324 19.25 2.73 -6.08
C HIS A 324 18.95 2.61 -7.57
N ASP A 325 17.80 2.06 -7.89
CA ASP A 325 17.35 1.87 -9.26
C ASP A 325 17.21 3.19 -10.03
N ARG A 326 17.70 3.21 -11.27
CA ARG A 326 17.77 4.43 -12.07
C ARG A 326 16.42 4.87 -12.61
N ARG A 327 15.59 3.93 -13.07
CA ARG A 327 14.29 4.26 -13.65
C ARG A 327 13.28 3.15 -13.41
N TYR A 328 12.09 3.56 -12.97
CA TYR A 328 10.88 2.76 -12.97
C TYR A 328 9.85 3.38 -13.91
N ALA A 329 9.28 2.57 -14.77
CA ALA A 329 8.13 2.93 -15.59
C ALA A 329 7.38 1.65 -15.94
N ILE A 330 6.07 1.67 -15.88
CA ILE A 330 5.25 0.51 -16.21
C ILE A 330 4.21 0.83 -17.28
N ASN A 331 3.93 -0.18 -18.09
CA ASN A 331 2.90 -0.10 -19.13
C ASN A 331 1.57 -0.59 -18.54
N ALA A 332 0.63 0.32 -18.31
CA ALA A 332 -0.70 0.04 -17.77
C ALA A 332 -1.78 -0.18 -18.86
N THR A 333 -1.40 -0.30 -20.13
CA THR A 333 -2.36 -0.45 -21.25
C THR A 333 -3.28 -1.66 -21.10
N LYS A 334 -2.79 -2.75 -20.48
CA LYS A 334 -3.63 -3.93 -20.20
C LYS A 334 -4.76 -3.60 -19.22
N ALA A 335 -4.46 -2.88 -18.14
CA ALA A 335 -5.48 -2.44 -17.19
C ALA A 335 -6.50 -1.49 -17.85
N GLU A 336 -6.06 -0.59 -18.72
CA GLU A 336 -6.98 0.27 -19.48
C GLU A 336 -7.91 -0.54 -20.36
N ARG A 337 -7.37 -1.50 -21.13
CA ARG A 337 -8.13 -2.29 -22.10
C ARG A 337 -9.08 -3.28 -21.43
N GLU A 338 -8.62 -4.02 -20.40
CA GLU A 338 -9.35 -5.15 -19.83
C GLU A 338 -10.20 -4.77 -18.62
N LEU A 339 -9.74 -3.81 -17.81
CA LEU A 339 -10.46 -3.34 -16.64
C LEU A 339 -11.28 -2.08 -16.92
N GLY A 340 -10.95 -1.33 -17.97
CA GLY A 340 -11.54 -0.03 -18.27
C GLY A 340 -11.09 1.06 -17.28
N TRP A 341 -9.94 0.86 -16.63
CA TRP A 341 -9.39 1.82 -15.67
C TRP A 341 -8.20 2.58 -16.27
N LYS A 342 -8.13 3.87 -15.99
CA LYS A 342 -6.96 4.73 -16.22
C LYS A 342 -6.88 5.80 -15.13
N PRO A 343 -5.67 6.31 -14.83
CA PRO A 343 -5.52 7.38 -13.85
C PRO A 343 -6.27 8.64 -14.30
N LYS A 344 -6.84 9.36 -13.34
CA LYS A 344 -7.55 10.64 -13.56
C LYS A 344 -6.67 11.84 -13.25
N GLU A 345 -5.73 11.68 -12.31
CA GLU A 345 -4.84 12.76 -11.91
C GLU A 345 -3.58 12.79 -12.78
N THR A 346 -3.20 13.99 -13.22
CA THR A 346 -1.83 14.25 -13.65
C THR A 346 -0.92 14.40 -12.44
N PHE A 347 0.39 14.28 -12.61
CA PHE A 347 1.31 14.50 -11.49
C PHE A 347 1.13 15.91 -10.88
N ALA A 348 1.00 16.93 -11.68
CA ALA A 348 0.80 18.30 -11.21
C ALA A 348 -0.49 18.48 -10.40
N SER A 349 -1.62 17.92 -10.86
CA SER A 349 -2.90 18.04 -10.15
C SER A 349 -2.91 17.25 -8.85
N GLY A 350 -2.38 16.03 -8.86
CA GLY A 350 -2.26 15.19 -7.66
C GLY A 350 -1.26 15.75 -6.65
N LEU A 351 -0.11 16.30 -7.12
CA LEU A 351 0.88 16.91 -6.23
C LEU A 351 0.30 18.14 -5.52
N ARG A 352 -0.44 18.99 -6.23
CA ARG A 352 -1.13 20.15 -5.65
C ARG A 352 -2.11 19.73 -4.54
N LYS A 353 -2.92 18.68 -4.77
CA LYS A 353 -3.83 18.13 -3.76
C LYS A 353 -3.07 17.58 -2.55
N THR A 354 -1.95 16.90 -2.80
CA THR A 354 -1.09 16.34 -1.76
C THR A 354 -0.51 17.44 -0.88
N VAL A 355 0.14 18.44 -1.47
CA VAL A 355 0.74 19.57 -0.73
C VAL A 355 -0.32 20.29 0.12
N ARG A 356 -1.50 20.60 -0.47
CA ARG A 356 -2.60 21.24 0.26
C ARG A 356 -3.00 20.40 1.46
N TRP A 357 -3.22 19.10 1.26
CA TRP A 357 -3.64 18.23 2.35
C TRP A 357 -2.64 18.22 3.52
N TYR A 358 -1.32 18.11 3.23
CA TYR A 358 -0.31 18.12 4.29
C TYR A 358 -0.28 19.46 5.04
N LEU A 359 -0.44 20.59 4.35
CA LEU A 359 -0.50 21.91 4.99
C LEU A 359 -1.74 22.05 5.88
N ASP A 360 -2.87 21.50 5.46
CA ASP A 360 -4.13 21.58 6.21
C ASP A 360 -4.21 20.54 7.36
N ASN A 361 -3.31 19.53 7.40
CA ASN A 361 -3.35 18.43 8.37
C ASN A 361 -2.04 18.28 9.18
N GLN A 362 -1.46 19.39 9.63
CA GLN A 362 -0.20 19.39 10.38
C GLN A 362 -0.29 18.56 11.68
N ALA A 363 -1.43 18.57 12.37
CA ALA A 363 -1.63 17.77 13.58
C ALA A 363 -1.49 16.25 13.30
N TRP A 364 -1.93 15.77 12.13
CA TRP A 364 -1.72 14.39 11.71
C TRP A 364 -0.22 14.13 11.46
N VAL A 365 0.48 15.06 10.78
CA VAL A 365 1.92 14.96 10.51
C VAL A 365 2.71 14.89 11.82
N GLU A 366 2.44 15.79 12.78
CA GLU A 366 3.09 15.81 14.08
C GLU A 366 2.89 14.51 14.86
N GLU A 367 1.68 13.95 14.84
CA GLU A 367 1.37 12.69 15.51
C GLU A 367 2.16 11.53 14.94
N VAL A 368 2.15 11.34 13.61
CA VAL A 368 2.83 10.20 12.97
C VAL A 368 4.35 10.32 13.01
N THR A 369 4.90 11.53 13.16
CA THR A 369 6.33 11.78 13.29
C THR A 369 6.83 11.81 14.73
N SER A 370 5.96 11.67 15.75
CA SER A 370 6.33 11.63 17.17
C SER A 370 6.87 10.25 17.59
N GLY A 371 7.74 10.24 18.64
CA GLY A 371 8.16 8.98 19.30
C GLY A 371 9.12 8.10 18.49
N ALA A 372 8.83 6.79 18.42
CA ALA A 372 9.74 5.77 17.88
C ALA A 372 10.21 6.01 16.44
N TYR A 373 9.45 6.75 15.63
CA TYR A 373 9.88 7.13 14.30
C TYR A 373 11.05 8.14 14.32
N ARG A 374 11.03 9.12 15.21
CA ARG A 374 12.14 10.07 15.35
C ARG A 374 13.43 9.38 15.79
N GLU A 375 13.35 8.46 16.74
CA GLU A 375 14.51 7.67 17.18
C GLU A 375 15.09 6.84 16.03
N TRP A 376 14.23 6.23 15.22
CA TRP A 376 14.66 5.48 14.04
C TRP A 376 15.32 6.38 12.98
N MET A 377 14.75 7.58 12.71
CA MET A 377 15.30 8.55 11.76
C MET A 377 16.66 9.07 12.22
N GLU A 378 16.82 9.41 13.50
CA GLU A 378 18.10 9.84 14.06
C GLU A 378 19.17 8.76 13.94
N THR A 379 18.80 7.51 14.22
CA THR A 379 19.72 6.37 14.16
C THR A 379 20.22 6.09 12.75
N ASN A 380 19.35 6.19 11.75
CA ASN A 380 19.65 5.72 10.39
C ASN A 380 20.00 6.85 9.40
N TYR A 381 19.58 8.08 9.67
CA TYR A 381 19.81 9.23 8.78
C TYR A 381 20.60 10.39 9.43
N GLY A 382 20.70 10.45 10.75
CA GLY A 382 21.39 11.53 11.46
C GLY A 382 22.90 11.61 11.21
N LYS A 383 23.49 10.61 10.55
CA LYS A 383 24.94 10.52 10.22
C LYS A 383 25.24 10.52 8.72
N ARG A 384 24.26 10.79 7.86
CA ARG A 384 24.42 10.86 6.39
C ARG A 384 24.54 12.27 5.88
#